data_956be5e7534d51cacbf032a0fe3f7cb6
#
_entry.id   956be5e7534d51cacbf032a0fe3f7cb6
#
_cell.length_a   1.000
_cell.length_b   1.000
_cell.length_c   1.000
_cell.angle_alpha   90.00
_cell.angle_beta   90.00
_cell.angle_gamma   90.00
#
_symmetry.space_group_name_H-M   'P 1'
#
loop_
_entity.id
_entity.type
_entity.pdbx_description
1 polymer ?
#
loop_
_entity_poly.entity_id
_entity_poly.type
_entity_poly.pdbx_seq_one_letter_code
_entity_poly.pdbx_strand_id
1 'polypeptide(L)'
;MGHELSFFVVEDHTLTNRGIRELISEHGRYSCCGYAFSKNECTEKLYELAKESRLPDILILDLFLGDESGLDILREVKTNLPSVKVIVYSMFAKPGIVSLALEGDADGFVLKSAPESELFVAIEAILAGDTYVQQTLVAPLFTYKSVFDGLTRQEQTVFKKLIERKSRSQITKELNIVERSLENYLSKIYQKTGCKNHEEFIKKFGE
;
A
#
# COMPACT_ATOMS: atom_id res chain seq x y z
N MET A 1 21.51 14.09 -22.82
CA MET A 1 21.66 13.95 -21.37
C MET A 1 20.47 13.18 -20.91
N GLY A 2 20.63 11.97 -20.35
CA GLY A 2 19.50 11.21 -19.81
C GLY A 2 18.90 11.98 -18.64
N HIS A 3 17.58 11.96 -18.51
CA HIS A 3 16.87 12.50 -17.36
C HIS A 3 17.37 11.71 -16.13
N GLU A 4 17.90 12.41 -15.15
CA GLU A 4 18.26 11.82 -13.86
C GLU A 4 16.95 11.49 -13.14
N LEU A 5 16.72 10.19 -12.87
CA LEU A 5 15.51 9.71 -12.24
C LEU A 5 15.44 10.17 -10.79
N SER A 6 14.29 10.65 -10.38
CA SER A 6 14.06 11.21 -9.04
C SER A 6 13.13 10.34 -8.21
N PHE A 7 13.35 10.29 -6.90
CA PHE A 7 12.50 9.56 -5.98
C PHE A 7 12.16 10.36 -4.73
N PHE A 8 11.03 10.02 -4.13
CA PHE A 8 10.54 10.57 -2.87
C PHE A 8 10.24 9.43 -1.90
N VAL A 9 10.50 9.58 -0.60
CA VAL A 9 10.29 8.54 0.42
C VAL A 9 9.24 8.98 1.43
N VAL A 10 8.26 8.11 1.73
CA VAL A 10 7.29 8.29 2.81
C VAL A 10 7.43 7.14 3.80
N GLU A 11 7.93 7.47 4.99
CA GLU A 11 8.27 6.52 6.06
C GLU A 11 8.37 7.26 7.38
N ASP A 12 7.63 6.86 8.40
CA ASP A 12 7.59 7.56 9.70
C ASP A 12 8.80 7.28 10.60
N HIS A 13 9.48 6.14 10.40
CA HIS A 13 10.69 5.81 11.16
C HIS A 13 11.91 6.51 10.59
N THR A 14 12.45 7.47 11.32
CA THR A 14 13.55 8.35 10.88
C THR A 14 14.77 7.58 10.34
N LEU A 15 15.21 6.51 11.03
CA LEU A 15 16.37 5.73 10.60
C LEU A 15 16.09 4.93 9.32
N THR A 16 14.88 4.35 9.21
CA THR A 16 14.47 3.63 8.00
C THR A 16 14.35 4.57 6.82
N ASN A 17 13.70 5.74 7.01
CA ASN A 17 13.59 6.77 6.00
C ASN A 17 14.95 7.20 5.46
N ARG A 18 15.88 7.47 6.37
CA ARG A 18 17.25 7.84 6.01
C ARG A 18 17.96 6.71 5.27
N GLY A 19 17.88 5.48 5.78
CA GLY A 19 18.53 4.31 5.16
C GLY A 19 18.04 4.06 3.73
N ILE A 20 16.72 4.14 3.49
CA ILE A 20 16.14 4.00 2.14
C ILE A 20 16.70 5.08 1.20
N ARG A 21 16.75 6.33 1.65
CA ARG A 21 17.27 7.44 0.83
C ARG A 21 18.76 7.28 0.50
N GLU A 22 19.57 6.91 1.48
CA GLU A 22 21.01 6.65 1.29
C GLU A 22 21.21 5.49 0.32
N LEU A 23 20.55 4.35 0.56
CA LEU A 23 20.62 3.15 -0.29
C LEU A 23 20.32 3.46 -1.77
N ILE A 24 19.21 4.14 -2.04
CA ILE A 24 18.81 4.43 -3.43
C ILE A 24 19.74 5.46 -4.07
N SER A 25 20.17 6.50 -3.32
CA SER A 25 21.09 7.53 -3.83
C SER A 25 22.49 6.99 -4.13
N GLU A 26 22.99 6.06 -3.34
CA GLU A 26 24.32 5.43 -3.54
C GLU A 26 24.39 4.61 -4.83
N HIS A 27 23.25 4.18 -5.37
CA HIS A 27 23.21 3.52 -6.68
C HIS A 27 23.64 4.44 -7.83
N GLY A 28 23.67 5.76 -7.62
CA GLY A 28 24.21 6.75 -8.56
C GLY A 28 23.36 7.05 -9.80
N ARG A 29 22.16 6.44 -9.93
CA ARG A 29 21.21 6.66 -11.01
C ARG A 29 19.97 7.43 -10.59
N TYR A 30 19.75 7.58 -9.29
CA TYR A 30 18.55 8.15 -8.71
C TYR A 30 18.89 9.27 -7.74
N SER A 31 18.18 10.39 -7.83
CA SER A 31 18.31 11.52 -6.91
C SER A 31 17.09 11.65 -5.99
N CYS A 32 17.35 11.84 -4.69
CA CYS A 32 16.28 12.07 -3.74
C CYS A 32 15.76 13.50 -3.85
N CYS A 33 14.52 13.70 -4.31
CA CYS A 33 13.89 15.02 -4.42
C CYS A 33 13.13 15.43 -3.16
N GLY A 34 12.94 14.50 -2.20
CA GLY A 34 12.27 14.80 -0.93
C GLY A 34 11.89 13.56 -0.14
N TYR A 35 11.34 13.81 1.04
CA TYR A 35 10.82 12.77 1.93
C TYR A 35 9.77 13.34 2.88
N ALA A 36 8.94 12.45 3.46
CA ALA A 36 7.92 12.79 4.45
C ALA A 36 7.84 11.71 5.54
N PHE A 37 7.37 12.12 6.73
CA PHE A 37 7.16 11.23 7.87
C PHE A 37 5.67 11.02 8.18
N SER A 38 4.77 11.72 7.48
CA SER A 38 3.33 11.67 7.66
C SER A 38 2.60 11.92 6.35
N LYS A 39 1.30 11.64 6.35
CA LYS A 39 0.44 11.90 5.19
C LYS A 39 0.39 13.39 4.86
N ASN A 40 0.18 14.25 5.86
CA ASN A 40 0.07 15.69 5.63
C ASN A 40 1.35 16.26 5.03
N GLU A 41 2.51 15.89 5.58
CA GLU A 41 3.81 16.32 5.07
C GLU A 41 4.05 15.82 3.63
N CYS A 42 3.65 14.58 3.32
CA CYS A 42 3.73 14.02 1.98
C CYS A 42 2.89 14.84 0.99
N THR A 43 1.62 15.08 1.32
CA THR A 43 0.69 15.82 0.46
C THR A 43 1.21 17.23 0.20
N GLU A 44 1.60 17.99 1.24
CA GLU A 44 2.12 19.35 1.10
C GLU A 44 3.35 19.40 0.19
N LYS A 45 4.35 18.55 0.44
CA LYS A 45 5.60 18.53 -0.33
C LYS A 45 5.40 18.10 -1.78
N LEU A 46 4.56 17.10 -2.04
CA LEU A 46 4.25 16.67 -3.41
C LEU A 46 3.50 17.76 -4.19
N TYR A 47 2.62 18.52 -3.54
CA TYR A 47 1.96 19.66 -4.17
C TYR A 47 2.92 20.80 -4.49
N GLU A 48 3.90 21.07 -3.63
CA GLU A 48 4.96 22.06 -3.90
C GLU A 48 5.80 21.62 -5.10
N LEU A 49 6.26 20.37 -5.12
CA LEU A 49 7.01 19.81 -6.24
C LEU A 49 6.20 19.82 -7.56
N ALA A 50 4.89 19.59 -7.49
CA ALA A 50 4.01 19.66 -8.65
C ALA A 50 3.94 21.07 -9.23
N LYS A 51 3.83 22.12 -8.39
CA LYS A 51 3.85 23.53 -8.82
C LYS A 51 5.15 23.91 -9.52
N GLU A 52 6.26 23.30 -9.11
CA GLU A 52 7.58 23.52 -9.71
C GLU A 52 7.85 22.63 -10.94
N SER A 53 6.88 21.78 -11.34
CA SER A 53 7.06 20.76 -12.39
C SER A 53 8.22 19.80 -12.11
N ARG A 54 8.43 19.46 -10.84
CA ARG A 54 9.52 18.62 -10.31
C ARG A 54 9.02 17.39 -9.55
N LEU A 55 7.86 16.85 -9.98
CA LEU A 55 7.34 15.62 -9.37
C LEU A 55 8.37 14.50 -9.42
N PRO A 56 8.43 13.65 -8.39
CA PRO A 56 9.26 12.46 -8.42
C PRO A 56 8.78 11.48 -9.51
N ASP A 57 9.74 10.78 -10.11
CA ASP A 57 9.43 9.65 -10.98
C ASP A 57 8.89 8.48 -10.16
N ILE A 58 9.42 8.31 -8.93
CA ILE A 58 9.12 7.18 -8.05
C ILE A 58 8.81 7.68 -6.64
N LEU A 59 7.73 7.17 -6.05
CA LEU A 59 7.40 7.29 -4.64
C LEU A 59 7.63 5.95 -3.95
N ILE A 60 8.51 5.91 -2.95
CA ILE A 60 8.68 4.76 -2.05
C ILE A 60 7.80 5.01 -0.83
N LEU A 61 6.81 4.15 -0.61
CA LEU A 61 5.74 4.37 0.35
C LEU A 61 5.64 3.23 1.35
N ASP A 62 5.78 3.53 2.65
CA ASP A 62 5.28 2.61 3.67
C ASP A 62 3.76 2.75 3.83
N LEU A 63 3.10 1.63 4.10
CA LEU A 63 1.66 1.60 4.37
C LEU A 63 1.30 1.88 5.83
N PHE A 64 2.26 1.77 6.74
CA PHE A 64 2.05 1.91 8.18
C PHE A 64 2.83 3.12 8.70
N LEU A 65 2.14 4.24 8.85
CA LEU A 65 2.70 5.52 9.27
C LEU A 65 2.09 5.94 10.62
N GLY A 66 2.44 5.22 11.69
CA GLY A 66 1.80 5.37 12.99
C GLY A 66 0.30 5.05 12.91
N ASP A 67 -0.54 6.05 13.20
CA ASP A 67 -2.01 5.92 13.11
C ASP A 67 -2.58 6.23 11.72
N GLU A 68 -1.74 6.68 10.78
CA GLU A 68 -2.15 7.03 9.42
C GLU A 68 -2.01 5.84 8.45
N SER A 69 -2.87 5.80 7.44
CA SER A 69 -2.87 4.75 6.42
C SER A 69 -2.13 5.20 5.16
N GLY A 70 -1.05 4.51 4.81
CA GLY A 70 -0.37 4.72 3.53
C GLY A 70 -1.22 4.36 2.32
N LEU A 71 -2.24 3.50 2.47
CA LEU A 71 -3.22 3.24 1.40
C LEU A 71 -4.00 4.50 1.00
N ASP A 72 -4.25 5.42 1.95
CA ASP A 72 -4.92 6.68 1.64
C ASP A 72 -3.99 7.62 0.86
N ILE A 73 -2.68 7.62 1.18
CA ILE A 73 -1.65 8.34 0.41
C ILE A 73 -1.57 7.77 -1.01
N LEU A 74 -1.49 6.44 -1.14
CA LEU A 74 -1.46 5.76 -2.44
C LEU A 74 -2.62 6.20 -3.33
N ARG A 75 -3.87 6.14 -2.81
CA ARG A 75 -5.07 6.53 -3.56
C ARG A 75 -5.05 8.01 -3.95
N GLU A 76 -4.62 8.88 -3.04
CA GLU A 76 -4.51 10.31 -3.28
C GLU A 76 -3.48 10.62 -4.38
N VAL A 77 -2.28 10.02 -4.29
CA VAL A 77 -1.22 10.18 -5.28
C VAL A 77 -1.67 9.65 -6.65
N LYS A 78 -2.23 8.45 -6.73
CA LYS A 78 -2.68 7.87 -8.00
C LYS A 78 -3.85 8.61 -8.63
N THR A 79 -4.70 9.25 -7.83
CA THR A 79 -5.81 10.07 -8.32
C THR A 79 -5.33 11.42 -8.84
N ASN A 80 -4.45 12.11 -8.09
CA ASN A 80 -4.09 13.50 -8.36
C ASN A 80 -2.77 13.64 -9.15
N LEU A 81 -1.86 12.67 -9.03
CA LEU A 81 -0.52 12.67 -9.61
C LEU A 81 -0.24 11.33 -10.33
N PRO A 82 -1.04 10.93 -11.33
CA PRO A 82 -0.99 9.58 -11.93
C PRO A 82 0.32 9.25 -12.64
N SER A 83 1.13 10.25 -12.95
CA SER A 83 2.46 10.05 -13.54
C SER A 83 3.49 9.49 -12.55
N VAL A 84 3.28 9.70 -11.24
CA VAL A 84 4.18 9.22 -10.20
C VAL A 84 4.04 7.71 -10.03
N LYS A 85 5.13 6.97 -10.20
CA LYS A 85 5.18 5.54 -9.93
C LYS A 85 5.27 5.29 -8.44
N VAL A 86 4.45 4.37 -7.90
CA VAL A 86 4.43 4.09 -6.46
C VAL A 86 4.86 2.67 -6.18
N ILE A 87 5.97 2.50 -5.46
CA ILE A 87 6.36 1.23 -4.85
C ILE A 87 5.95 1.25 -3.38
N VAL A 88 5.10 0.32 -3.01
CA VAL A 88 4.86 0.01 -1.61
C VAL A 88 6.06 -0.77 -1.07
N TYR A 89 6.70 -0.23 -0.03
CA TYR A 89 7.85 -0.83 0.64
C TYR A 89 7.56 -0.97 2.13
N SER A 90 7.09 -2.14 2.56
CA SER A 90 6.50 -2.33 3.88
C SER A 90 7.03 -3.55 4.63
N MET A 91 6.99 -3.49 5.97
CA MET A 91 7.33 -4.65 6.83
C MET A 91 6.27 -5.75 6.72
N PHE A 92 5.04 -5.41 6.40
CA PHE A 92 3.91 -6.33 6.39
C PHE A 92 3.31 -6.46 4.99
N ALA A 93 3.07 -7.71 4.59
CA ALA A 93 2.53 -8.05 3.28
C ALA A 93 1.51 -9.18 3.36
N LYS A 94 0.55 -9.07 4.28
CA LYS A 94 -0.58 -10.00 4.25
C LYS A 94 -1.34 -9.86 2.93
N PRO A 95 -1.89 -10.95 2.41
CA PRO A 95 -2.46 -10.97 1.06
C PRO A 95 -3.54 -9.91 0.82
N GLY A 96 -4.33 -9.60 1.85
CA GLY A 96 -5.35 -8.55 1.75
C GLY A 96 -4.77 -7.16 1.59
N ILE A 97 -3.70 -6.84 2.30
CA ILE A 97 -3.00 -5.54 2.18
C ILE A 97 -2.35 -5.42 0.80
N VAL A 98 -1.69 -6.48 0.33
CA VAL A 98 -1.11 -6.51 -1.03
C VAL A 98 -2.20 -6.30 -2.09
N SER A 99 -3.35 -6.98 -1.95
CA SER A 99 -4.49 -6.81 -2.86
C SER A 99 -5.03 -5.39 -2.86
N LEU A 100 -5.20 -4.77 -1.68
CA LEU A 100 -5.68 -3.39 -1.58
C LEU A 100 -4.69 -2.38 -2.18
N ALA A 101 -3.39 -2.60 -2.03
CA ALA A 101 -2.38 -1.75 -2.63
C ALA A 101 -2.41 -1.85 -4.17
N LEU A 102 -2.50 -3.06 -4.72
CA LEU A 102 -2.60 -3.27 -6.17
C LEU A 102 -3.93 -2.73 -6.74
N GLU A 103 -5.05 -2.86 -6.03
CA GLU A 103 -6.33 -2.25 -6.41
C GLU A 103 -6.30 -0.71 -6.33
N GLY A 104 -5.40 -0.16 -5.53
CA GLY A 104 -5.10 1.28 -5.45
C GLY A 104 -4.07 1.73 -6.49
N ASP A 105 -3.79 0.90 -7.51
CA ASP A 105 -2.85 1.16 -8.59
C ASP A 105 -1.39 1.34 -8.14
N ALA A 106 -0.96 0.65 -7.06
CA ALA A 106 0.46 0.55 -6.75
C ALA A 106 1.20 -0.12 -7.92
N ASP A 107 2.27 0.50 -8.39
CA ASP A 107 3.10 -0.05 -9.47
C ASP A 107 4.01 -1.18 -8.97
N GLY A 108 4.39 -1.16 -7.69
CA GLY A 108 5.21 -2.21 -7.09
C GLY A 108 4.86 -2.50 -5.63
N PHE A 109 5.15 -3.74 -5.18
CA PHE A 109 5.06 -4.14 -3.78
C PHE A 109 6.28 -4.99 -3.39
N VAL A 110 7.06 -4.51 -2.41
CA VAL A 110 8.28 -5.13 -1.91
C VAL A 110 8.27 -5.14 -0.38
N LEU A 111 8.70 -6.24 0.23
CA LEU A 111 8.91 -6.34 1.67
C LEU A 111 10.22 -5.67 2.09
N LYS A 112 10.21 -4.90 3.18
CA LYS A 112 11.42 -4.34 3.80
C LYS A 112 12.40 -5.41 4.31
N SER A 113 11.92 -6.64 4.52
CA SER A 113 12.76 -7.80 4.90
C SER A 113 13.43 -8.49 3.71
N ALA A 114 13.12 -8.09 2.48
CA ALA A 114 13.76 -8.61 1.28
C ALA A 114 15.21 -8.11 1.16
N PRO A 115 16.07 -8.79 0.40
CA PRO A 115 17.37 -8.23 0.04
C PRO A 115 17.21 -6.87 -0.66
N GLU A 116 18.15 -5.94 -0.41
CA GLU A 116 18.13 -4.60 -1.00
C GLU A 116 18.05 -4.62 -2.54
N SER A 117 18.66 -5.61 -3.18
CA SER A 117 18.56 -5.82 -4.62
C SER A 117 17.13 -5.97 -5.15
N GLU A 118 16.22 -6.48 -4.33
CA GLU A 118 14.81 -6.66 -4.70
C GLU A 118 14.10 -5.32 -4.93
N LEU A 119 14.46 -4.29 -4.15
CA LEU A 119 13.94 -2.94 -4.36
C LEU A 119 14.37 -2.38 -5.72
N PHE A 120 15.62 -2.60 -6.11
CA PHE A 120 16.12 -2.15 -7.41
C PHE A 120 15.50 -2.91 -8.57
N VAL A 121 15.27 -4.23 -8.44
CA VAL A 121 14.54 -5.01 -9.44
C VAL A 121 13.11 -4.46 -9.61
N ALA A 122 12.44 -4.11 -8.50
CA ALA A 122 11.13 -3.49 -8.55
C ALA A 122 11.16 -2.12 -9.24
N ILE A 123 12.14 -1.26 -8.92
CA ILE A 123 12.32 0.05 -9.54
C ILE A 123 12.49 -0.09 -11.06
N GLU A 124 13.37 -0.96 -11.53
CA GLU A 124 13.60 -1.16 -12.97
C GLU A 124 12.34 -1.67 -13.67
N ALA A 125 11.61 -2.62 -13.06
CA ALA A 125 10.38 -3.16 -13.64
C ALA A 125 9.29 -2.10 -13.81
N ILE A 126 9.04 -1.28 -12.75
CA ILE A 126 8.01 -0.25 -12.83
C ILE A 126 8.35 0.89 -13.80
N LEU A 127 9.63 1.21 -13.95
CA LEU A 127 10.11 2.19 -14.93
C LEU A 127 9.98 1.67 -16.37
N ALA A 128 10.05 0.34 -16.56
CA ALA A 128 9.75 -0.30 -17.84
C ALA A 128 8.24 -0.35 -18.15
N GLY A 129 7.38 0.01 -17.18
CA GLY A 129 5.92 0.01 -17.33
C GLY A 129 5.24 -1.25 -16.82
N ASP A 130 5.99 -2.17 -16.22
CA ASP A 130 5.45 -3.39 -15.62
C ASP A 130 4.97 -3.15 -14.19
N THR A 131 4.08 -4.01 -13.70
CA THR A 131 3.73 -4.06 -12.27
C THR A 131 4.59 -5.09 -11.57
N TYR A 132 5.22 -4.73 -10.47
CA TYR A 132 6.11 -5.62 -9.73
C TYR A 132 5.49 -6.08 -8.40
N VAL A 133 5.40 -7.38 -8.21
CA VAL A 133 5.04 -8.00 -6.91
C VAL A 133 6.12 -9.00 -6.54
N GLN A 134 6.74 -8.81 -5.38
CA GLN A 134 7.77 -9.73 -4.89
C GLN A 134 7.29 -11.18 -4.97
N GLN A 135 8.12 -12.07 -5.52
CA GLN A 135 7.74 -13.45 -5.84
C GLN A 135 7.13 -14.23 -4.67
N THR A 136 7.62 -13.99 -3.45
CA THR A 136 7.11 -14.66 -2.23
C THR A 136 5.66 -14.29 -1.88
N LEU A 137 5.15 -13.17 -2.41
CA LEU A 137 3.79 -12.68 -2.17
C LEU A 137 2.77 -13.20 -3.18
N VAL A 138 3.21 -13.74 -4.30
CA VAL A 138 2.35 -14.13 -5.43
C VAL A 138 1.41 -15.29 -5.05
N ALA A 139 1.95 -16.39 -4.51
CA ALA A 139 1.13 -17.55 -4.15
C ALA A 139 0.10 -17.26 -3.04
N PRO A 140 0.46 -16.55 -1.93
CA PRO A 140 -0.52 -16.09 -0.95
C PRO A 140 -1.62 -15.21 -1.53
N LEU A 141 -1.28 -14.33 -2.49
CA LEU A 141 -2.23 -13.44 -3.14
C LEU A 141 -3.25 -14.21 -3.99
N PHE A 142 -2.83 -15.23 -4.72
CA PHE A 142 -3.75 -16.11 -5.46
C PHE A 142 -4.73 -16.85 -4.55
N THR A 143 -4.23 -17.38 -3.41
CA THR A 143 -5.09 -18.04 -2.42
C THR A 143 -6.12 -17.06 -1.83
N TYR A 144 -5.69 -15.85 -1.50
CA TYR A 144 -6.56 -14.78 -1.05
C TYR A 144 -7.65 -14.47 -2.09
N LYS A 145 -7.26 -14.27 -3.35
CA LYS A 145 -8.19 -13.93 -4.43
C LYS A 145 -9.27 -14.98 -4.60
N SER A 146 -8.92 -16.26 -4.56
CA SER A 146 -9.91 -17.35 -4.63
C SER A 146 -10.94 -17.29 -3.51
N VAL A 147 -10.51 -16.97 -2.28
CA VAL A 147 -11.43 -16.81 -1.13
C VAL A 147 -12.30 -15.54 -1.30
N PHE A 148 -11.70 -14.45 -1.72
CA PHE A 148 -12.37 -13.17 -1.90
C PHE A 148 -13.44 -13.22 -3.00
N ASP A 149 -13.15 -13.86 -4.12
CA ASP A 149 -14.08 -14.04 -5.24
C ASP A 149 -15.31 -14.92 -4.86
N GLY A 150 -15.20 -15.77 -3.83
CA GLY A 150 -16.31 -16.52 -3.24
C GLY A 150 -17.26 -15.69 -2.36
N LEU A 151 -16.94 -14.44 -2.10
CA LEU A 151 -17.78 -13.51 -1.33
C LEU A 151 -18.75 -12.78 -2.25
N THR A 152 -19.93 -12.43 -1.72
CA THR A 152 -20.83 -11.50 -2.41
C THR A 152 -20.26 -10.09 -2.43
N ARG A 153 -20.71 -9.22 -3.32
CA ARG A 153 -20.25 -7.82 -3.43
C ARG A 153 -20.29 -7.06 -2.10
N GLN A 154 -21.36 -7.25 -1.31
CA GLN A 154 -21.50 -6.60 0.00
C GLN A 154 -20.49 -7.17 1.01
N GLU A 155 -20.32 -8.49 1.03
CA GLU A 155 -19.30 -9.14 1.87
C GLU A 155 -17.88 -8.70 1.47
N GLN A 156 -17.58 -8.57 0.18
CA GLN A 156 -16.29 -8.04 -0.31
C GLN A 156 -16.05 -6.62 0.16
N THR A 157 -17.08 -5.76 0.12
CA THR A 157 -16.97 -4.39 0.60
C THR A 157 -16.67 -4.34 2.10
N VAL A 158 -17.41 -5.11 2.92
CA VAL A 158 -17.15 -5.20 4.36
C VAL A 158 -15.76 -5.81 4.63
N PHE A 159 -15.38 -6.86 3.91
CA PHE A 159 -14.08 -7.52 4.02
C PHE A 159 -12.92 -6.54 3.80
N LYS A 160 -12.97 -5.70 2.76
CA LYS A 160 -11.96 -4.67 2.49
C LYS A 160 -11.86 -3.67 3.64
N LYS A 161 -12.99 -3.20 4.17
CA LYS A 161 -13.02 -2.27 5.30
C LYS A 161 -12.40 -2.86 6.58
N LEU A 162 -12.56 -4.18 6.79
CA LEU A 162 -11.89 -4.87 7.90
C LEU A 162 -10.37 -4.87 7.72
N ILE A 163 -9.88 -5.15 6.51
CA ILE A 163 -8.43 -5.11 6.21
C ILE A 163 -7.88 -3.69 6.37
N GLU A 164 -8.64 -2.66 5.98
CA GLU A 164 -8.32 -1.25 6.21
C GLU A 164 -8.36 -0.84 7.70
N ARG A 165 -8.61 -1.79 8.61
CA ARG A 165 -8.71 -1.56 10.07
C ARG A 165 -9.78 -0.55 10.48
N LYS A 166 -10.82 -0.37 9.65
CA LYS A 166 -11.94 0.48 10.01
C LYS A 166 -12.69 -0.11 11.19
N SER A 167 -13.01 0.72 12.17
CA SER A 167 -13.84 0.32 13.30
C SER A 167 -15.26 -0.02 12.83
N ARG A 168 -15.99 -0.82 13.62
CA ARG A 168 -17.40 -1.16 13.33
C ARG A 168 -18.24 0.09 13.09
N SER A 169 -18.06 1.13 13.90
CA SER A 169 -18.75 2.41 13.75
C SER A 169 -18.42 3.12 12.43
N GLN A 170 -17.15 3.09 12.01
CA GLN A 170 -16.75 3.64 10.71
C GLN A 170 -17.37 2.85 9.55
N ILE A 171 -17.33 1.51 9.61
CA ILE A 171 -17.92 0.65 8.57
C ILE A 171 -19.42 0.88 8.43
N THR A 172 -20.17 0.91 9.55
CA THR A 172 -21.62 1.15 9.52
C THR A 172 -21.96 2.53 8.96
N LYS A 173 -21.17 3.55 9.33
CA LYS A 173 -21.34 4.91 8.82
C LYS A 173 -21.03 5.02 7.33
N GLU A 174 -19.88 4.49 6.89
CA GLU A 174 -19.44 4.58 5.50
C GLU A 174 -20.36 3.79 4.54
N LEU A 175 -20.88 2.64 4.99
CA LEU A 175 -21.74 1.80 4.17
C LEU A 175 -23.24 2.10 4.36
N ASN A 176 -23.57 3.04 5.25
CA ASN A 176 -24.95 3.39 5.61
C ASN A 176 -25.80 2.15 5.99
N ILE A 177 -25.25 1.28 6.84
CA ILE A 177 -25.91 0.07 7.33
C ILE A 177 -26.04 0.09 8.85
N VAL A 178 -27.04 -0.64 9.39
CA VAL A 178 -27.18 -0.83 10.83
C VAL A 178 -26.23 -1.90 11.35
N GLU A 179 -25.89 -1.85 12.65
CA GLU A 179 -24.92 -2.76 13.28
C GLU A 179 -25.31 -4.24 13.12
N ARG A 180 -26.60 -4.56 13.26
CA ARG A 180 -27.12 -5.92 13.02
C ARG A 180 -26.81 -6.46 11.61
N SER A 181 -26.84 -5.58 10.59
CA SER A 181 -26.47 -5.97 9.23
C SER A 181 -24.99 -6.24 9.11
N LEU A 182 -24.17 -5.41 9.75
CA LEU A 182 -22.73 -5.63 9.81
C LEU A 182 -22.39 -6.97 10.46
N GLU A 183 -23.01 -7.30 11.61
CA GLU A 183 -22.80 -8.58 12.27
C GLU A 183 -23.15 -9.78 11.39
N ASN A 184 -24.24 -9.68 10.63
CA ASN A 184 -24.61 -10.72 9.66
C ASN A 184 -23.55 -10.89 8.56
N TYR A 185 -22.97 -9.79 8.05
CA TYR A 185 -21.86 -9.86 7.08
C TYR A 185 -20.60 -10.46 7.71
N LEU A 186 -20.23 -10.04 8.92
CA LEU A 186 -19.08 -10.58 9.64
C LEU A 186 -19.18 -12.08 9.84
N SER A 187 -20.36 -12.57 10.30
CA SER A 187 -20.61 -14.00 10.49
C SER A 187 -20.41 -14.79 9.20
N LYS A 188 -20.97 -14.31 8.08
CA LYS A 188 -20.82 -14.96 6.77
C LYS A 188 -19.38 -14.92 6.24
N ILE A 189 -18.69 -13.79 6.41
CA ILE A 189 -17.30 -13.65 6.03
C ILE A 189 -16.45 -14.63 6.82
N TYR A 190 -16.59 -14.69 8.15
CA TYR A 190 -15.82 -15.61 8.98
C TYR A 190 -16.10 -17.07 8.62
N GLN A 191 -17.34 -17.44 8.37
CA GLN A 191 -17.70 -18.78 7.91
C GLN A 191 -17.02 -19.14 6.59
N LYS A 192 -17.09 -18.26 5.58
CA LYS A 192 -16.53 -18.50 4.24
C LYS A 192 -15.00 -18.47 4.23
N THR A 193 -14.39 -17.70 5.11
CA THR A 193 -12.93 -17.59 5.23
C THR A 193 -12.32 -18.64 6.17
N GLY A 194 -13.15 -19.37 6.91
CA GLY A 194 -12.71 -20.32 7.93
C GLY A 194 -12.10 -19.67 9.17
N CYS A 195 -12.41 -18.39 9.43
CA CYS A 195 -11.98 -17.67 10.62
C CYS A 195 -13.05 -17.77 11.71
N LYS A 196 -12.63 -17.90 12.97
CA LYS A 196 -13.56 -17.97 14.10
C LYS A 196 -14.00 -16.59 14.59
N ASN A 197 -13.15 -15.59 14.42
CA ASN A 197 -13.36 -14.23 14.94
C ASN A 197 -12.54 -13.19 14.16
N HIS A 198 -12.67 -11.92 14.57
CA HIS A 198 -11.96 -10.80 13.96
C HIS A 198 -10.43 -10.92 14.07
N GLU A 199 -9.92 -11.42 15.20
CA GLU A 199 -8.48 -11.57 15.42
C GLU A 199 -7.87 -12.57 14.44
N GLU A 200 -8.47 -13.77 14.30
CA GLU A 200 -8.05 -14.76 13.30
C GLU A 200 -8.14 -14.21 11.87
N PHE A 201 -9.18 -13.41 11.59
CA PHE A 201 -9.35 -12.78 10.29
C PHE A 201 -8.21 -11.81 9.98
N ILE A 202 -7.90 -10.88 10.91
CA ILE A 202 -6.80 -9.93 10.74
C ILE A 202 -5.47 -10.65 10.62
N LYS A 203 -5.20 -11.62 11.49
CA LYS A 203 -3.98 -12.44 11.41
C LYS A 203 -3.81 -13.15 10.06
N LYS A 204 -4.90 -13.54 9.41
CA LYS A 204 -4.86 -14.28 8.15
C LYS A 204 -4.76 -13.35 6.93
N PHE A 205 -5.44 -12.22 6.92
CA PHE A 205 -5.63 -11.38 5.75
C PHE A 205 -5.15 -9.93 5.91
N GLY A 206 -5.13 -9.40 7.12
CA GLY A 206 -4.92 -7.98 7.39
C GLY A 206 -3.49 -7.61 7.78
N GLU A 207 -2.95 -8.21 8.81
CA GLU A 207 -1.60 -7.90 9.31
C GLU A 207 -1.01 -9.06 10.09
#